data_b17ab35bbc9fd84c5690abcfc683491c
#
_entry.id   b17ab35bbc9fd84c5690abcfc683491c
#
_cell.length_a   1.000
_cell.length_b   1.000
_cell.length_c   1.000
_cell.angle_alpha   90.00
_cell.angle_beta   90.00
_cell.angle_gamma   90.00
#
_symmetry.space_group_name_H-M   'P 1'
#
loop_
_entity.id
_entity.type
_entity.pdbx_description
1 polymer ?
#
loop_
_entity_poly.entity_id
_entity_poly.type
_entity_poly.pdbx_seq_one_letter_code
_entity_poly.pdbx_strand_id
1 'polypeptide(L)'
;SNLLGLEHLVSSHILANPTAAASKVVLPGAGFAEKRATYVNVTGRLQRAFQATLAPGDAREDWETLASLLSAVEKTFETPSSVDGVIKALASEIPAFEGQSFGSIGDLGVQITETGVTIPLLEQEKARVESGLING
;
A
#
# COMPACT_ATOMS: atom_id res chain seq x y z
N SER A 1 -3.51 8.79 -27.05
CA SER A 1 -3.62 8.19 -25.72
C SER A 1 -5.09 7.88 -25.42
N ASN A 2 -5.42 6.65 -25.07
CA ASN A 2 -6.80 6.20 -24.84
C ASN A 2 -7.46 6.91 -23.63
N LEU A 3 -6.68 7.48 -22.72
CA LEU A 3 -7.18 8.18 -21.55
C LEU A 3 -7.95 9.47 -21.87
N LEU A 4 -7.57 10.18 -22.94
CA LEU A 4 -8.22 11.42 -23.34
C LEU A 4 -9.62 11.22 -23.93
N GLY A 5 -9.97 9.98 -24.30
CA GLY A 5 -11.31 9.59 -24.77
C GLY A 5 -12.29 9.17 -23.69
N LEU A 6 -11.87 9.13 -22.41
CA LEU A 6 -12.73 8.78 -21.32
C LEU A 6 -13.66 9.95 -20.94
N GLU A 7 -14.93 9.67 -20.79
CA GLU A 7 -15.92 10.66 -20.35
C GLU A 7 -15.64 11.13 -18.92
N HIS A 8 -15.26 10.21 -18.05
CA HIS A 8 -14.90 10.45 -16.67
C HIS A 8 -13.56 9.81 -16.34
N LEU A 9 -12.57 10.63 -16.04
CA LEU A 9 -11.26 10.20 -15.53
C LEU A 9 -11.04 10.84 -14.17
N VAL A 10 -10.93 10.01 -13.15
CA VAL A 10 -10.53 10.38 -11.79
C VAL A 10 -9.17 9.77 -11.52
N SER A 11 -8.26 10.53 -10.97
CA SER A 11 -6.94 10.02 -10.62
C SER A 11 -6.53 10.44 -9.20
N SER A 12 -5.77 9.58 -8.52
CA SER A 12 -5.10 9.93 -7.27
C SER A 12 -3.60 9.96 -7.53
N HIS A 13 -2.96 11.09 -7.19
CA HIS A 13 -1.53 11.29 -7.43
C HIS A 13 -0.87 12.14 -6.36
N ILE A 14 0.43 11.90 -6.18
CA ILE A 14 1.30 12.66 -5.26
C ILE A 14 1.80 13.93 -5.95
N LEU A 15 2.09 13.88 -7.24
CA LEU A 15 2.66 14.96 -8.03
C LEU A 15 1.87 15.18 -9.32
N ALA A 16 1.89 16.42 -9.80
CA ALA A 16 1.34 16.74 -11.12
C ALA A 16 2.03 15.93 -12.22
N ASN A 17 1.23 15.35 -13.11
CA ASN A 17 1.70 14.56 -14.24
C ASN A 17 0.68 14.60 -15.38
N PRO A 18 1.01 14.09 -16.59
CA PRO A 18 0.09 14.12 -17.73
C PRO A 18 -1.27 13.42 -17.49
N THR A 19 -1.31 12.37 -16.66
CA THR A 19 -2.56 11.69 -16.31
C THR A 19 -3.43 12.58 -15.44
N ALA A 20 -2.84 13.20 -14.40
CA ALA A 20 -3.55 14.16 -13.55
C ALA A 20 -4.06 15.36 -14.38
N ALA A 21 -3.26 15.87 -15.32
CA ALA A 21 -3.67 16.97 -16.19
C ALA A 21 -4.85 16.60 -17.13
N ALA A 22 -5.00 15.32 -17.49
CA ALA A 22 -6.10 14.81 -18.29
C ALA A 22 -7.34 14.46 -17.45
N SER A 23 -7.23 14.39 -16.13
CA SER A 23 -8.30 13.98 -15.23
C SER A 23 -9.30 15.11 -14.99
N LYS A 24 -10.60 14.76 -14.93
CA LYS A 24 -11.65 15.71 -14.49
C LYS A 24 -11.59 15.99 -13.00
N VAL A 25 -11.15 14.99 -12.22
CA VAL A 25 -10.98 15.10 -10.77
C VAL A 25 -9.63 14.50 -10.40
N VAL A 26 -8.85 15.25 -9.63
CA VAL A 26 -7.59 14.79 -9.08
C VAL A 26 -7.72 14.79 -7.56
N LEU A 27 -7.46 13.64 -6.95
CA LEU A 27 -7.45 13.46 -5.51
C LEU A 27 -5.99 13.48 -5.03
N PRO A 28 -5.62 14.41 -4.15
CA PRO A 28 -4.24 14.48 -3.66
C PRO A 28 -3.94 13.30 -2.74
N GLY A 29 -2.95 12.49 -3.11
CA GLY A 29 -2.48 11.33 -2.34
C GLY A 29 -1.24 11.65 -1.52
N ALA A 30 -1.14 11.04 -0.34
CA ALA A 30 0.05 11.11 0.50
C ALA A 30 1.18 10.25 -0.08
N GLY A 31 2.41 10.76 -0.03
CA GLY A 31 3.62 10.05 -0.40
C GLY A 31 3.97 8.90 0.57
N PHE A 32 4.93 8.06 0.20
CA PHE A 32 5.29 6.89 1.00
C PHE A 32 5.81 7.24 2.40
N ALA A 33 6.45 8.38 2.57
CA ALA A 33 6.94 8.88 3.86
C ALA A 33 5.88 9.68 4.65
N GLU A 34 4.75 9.98 4.05
CA GLU A 34 3.70 10.86 4.57
C GLU A 34 2.50 10.08 5.12
N LYS A 35 2.56 8.75 5.10
CA LYS A 35 1.44 7.88 5.50
C LYS A 35 1.90 6.65 6.28
N ARG A 36 0.96 6.08 7.05
CA ARG A 36 1.06 4.71 7.55
C ARG A 36 0.49 3.79 6.49
N ALA A 37 1.25 2.78 6.11
CA ALA A 37 0.81 1.88 5.06
C ALA A 37 1.35 0.46 5.25
N THR A 38 0.76 -0.48 4.53
CA THR A 38 1.30 -1.82 4.34
C THR A 38 1.48 -2.09 2.87
N TYR A 39 2.50 -2.86 2.56
CA TYR A 39 2.88 -3.23 1.20
C TYR A 39 3.16 -4.73 1.14
N VAL A 40 2.72 -5.36 0.08
CA VAL A 40 3.15 -6.72 -0.26
C VAL A 40 4.18 -6.60 -1.37
N ASN A 41 5.38 -7.07 -1.12
CA ASN A 41 6.45 -7.02 -2.11
C ASN A 41 6.32 -8.16 -3.15
N VAL A 42 7.18 -8.16 -4.16
CA VAL A 42 7.16 -9.13 -5.26
C VAL A 42 7.37 -10.58 -4.80
N THR A 43 7.97 -10.81 -3.64
CA THR A 43 8.16 -12.14 -3.06
C THR A 43 7.01 -12.59 -2.16
N GLY A 44 5.95 -11.77 -2.02
CA GLY A 44 4.80 -12.08 -1.17
C GLY A 44 4.99 -11.76 0.31
N ARG A 45 5.93 -10.88 0.64
CA ARG A 45 6.16 -10.41 2.01
C ARG A 45 5.35 -9.17 2.29
N LEU A 46 4.51 -9.23 3.31
CA LEU A 46 3.77 -8.09 3.86
C LEU A 46 4.69 -7.29 4.78
N GLN A 47 4.83 -6.01 4.51
CA GLN A 47 5.68 -5.09 5.24
C GLN A 47 4.89 -3.86 5.64
N ARG A 48 5.27 -3.21 6.75
CA ARG A 48 4.64 -1.97 7.22
C ARG A 48 5.59 -0.78 7.03
N ALA A 49 4.98 0.38 6.81
CA ALA A 49 5.67 1.66 6.80
C ALA A 49 5.01 2.61 7.80
N PHE A 50 5.82 3.41 8.46
CA PHE A 50 5.37 4.46 9.35
C PHE A 50 5.48 5.82 8.69
N GLN A 51 4.58 6.71 9.06
CA GLN A 51 4.64 8.10 8.66
C GLN A 51 5.89 8.75 9.28
N ALA A 52 6.73 9.34 8.45
CA ALA A 52 7.93 10.06 8.84
C ALA A 52 7.75 11.59 8.77
N THR A 53 6.82 12.07 7.96
CA THR A 53 6.51 13.49 7.81
C THR A 53 5.01 13.69 7.56
N LEU A 54 4.53 14.92 7.75
CA LEU A 54 3.13 15.25 7.48
C LEU A 54 2.88 15.35 5.96
N ALA A 55 1.73 14.88 5.53
CA ALA A 55 1.27 15.07 4.16
C ALA A 55 1.00 16.58 3.90
N PRO A 56 1.35 17.10 2.73
CA PRO A 56 1.15 18.51 2.40
C PRO A 56 -0.31 18.80 2.03
N GLY A 57 -0.80 19.95 2.42
CA GLY A 57 -2.12 20.48 2.04
C GLY A 57 -3.25 19.50 2.38
N ASP A 58 -4.06 19.15 1.38
CA ASP A 58 -5.20 18.22 1.51
C ASP A 58 -4.85 16.77 1.13
N ALA A 59 -3.57 16.44 0.99
CA ALA A 59 -3.16 15.07 0.67
C ALA A 59 -3.53 14.10 1.79
N ARG A 60 -4.13 12.96 1.41
CA ARG A 60 -4.64 11.94 2.33
C ARG A 60 -4.04 10.57 2.03
N GLU A 61 -4.10 9.71 3.00
CA GLU A 61 -3.78 8.29 2.82
C GLU A 61 -4.77 7.65 1.82
N ASP A 62 -4.28 6.73 0.99
CA ASP A 62 -5.09 6.14 -0.09
C ASP A 62 -6.34 5.44 0.45
N TRP A 63 -6.22 4.72 1.58
CA TRP A 63 -7.35 4.04 2.20
C TRP A 63 -8.44 5.01 2.70
N GLU A 64 -8.09 6.19 3.21
CA GLU A 64 -9.05 7.23 3.64
C GLU A 64 -9.83 7.76 2.43
N THR A 65 -9.10 8.04 1.34
CA THR A 65 -9.69 8.52 0.10
C THR A 65 -10.65 7.48 -0.48
N LEU A 66 -10.22 6.21 -0.57
CA LEU A 66 -11.05 5.12 -1.09
C LEU A 66 -12.26 4.82 -0.19
N ALA A 67 -12.07 4.80 1.13
CA ALA A 67 -13.14 4.60 2.08
C ALA A 67 -14.19 5.73 2.00
N SER A 68 -13.74 6.99 1.84
CA SER A 68 -14.63 8.14 1.66
C SER A 68 -15.44 8.04 0.36
N LEU A 69 -14.80 7.65 -0.74
CA LEU A 69 -15.48 7.42 -2.02
C LEU A 69 -16.50 6.29 -1.91
N LEU A 70 -16.12 5.18 -1.29
CA LEU A 70 -17.02 4.04 -1.13
C LEU A 70 -18.23 4.39 -0.27
N SER A 71 -18.04 5.10 0.84
CA SER A 71 -19.15 5.59 1.68
C SER A 71 -20.08 6.57 0.95
N ALA A 72 -19.57 7.32 -0.01
CA ALA A 72 -20.39 8.22 -0.82
C ALA A 72 -21.29 7.47 -1.80
N VAL A 73 -20.84 6.32 -2.30
CA VAL A 73 -21.59 5.45 -3.24
C VAL A 73 -22.46 4.45 -2.49
N GLU A 74 -21.91 3.78 -1.49
CA GLU A 74 -22.56 2.76 -0.67
C GLU A 74 -22.75 3.28 0.76
N LYS A 75 -23.92 3.78 1.05
CA LYS A 75 -24.24 4.44 2.33
C LYS A 75 -24.21 3.48 3.54
N THR A 76 -24.31 2.19 3.31
CA THR A 76 -24.23 1.15 4.34
C THR A 76 -22.81 0.72 4.65
N PHE A 77 -21.84 1.21 3.89
CA PHE A 77 -20.44 0.87 4.09
C PHE A 77 -19.90 1.47 5.40
N GLU A 78 -19.45 0.59 6.29
CA GLU A 78 -18.78 0.99 7.52
C GLU A 78 -17.32 1.36 7.23
N THR A 79 -17.02 2.65 7.31
CA THR A 79 -15.68 3.18 7.03
C THR A 79 -14.71 2.76 8.14
N PRO A 80 -13.60 2.08 7.81
CA PRO A 80 -12.54 1.83 8.78
C PRO A 80 -12.02 3.15 9.37
N SER A 81 -11.71 3.16 10.65
CA SER A 81 -11.21 4.35 11.36
C SER A 81 -9.67 4.47 11.38
N SER A 82 -8.98 3.46 10.85
CA SER A 82 -7.52 3.41 10.86
C SER A 82 -6.99 2.36 9.86
N VAL A 83 -5.72 2.44 9.54
CA VAL A 83 -5.02 1.43 8.72
C VAL A 83 -5.08 0.04 9.38
N ASP A 84 -5.08 -0.02 10.71
CA ASP A 84 -5.25 -1.29 11.44
C ASP A 84 -6.65 -1.88 11.25
N GLY A 85 -7.67 -1.03 11.20
CA GLY A 85 -9.04 -1.43 10.85
C GLY A 85 -9.14 -2.00 9.43
N VAL A 86 -8.44 -1.39 8.47
CA VAL A 86 -8.36 -1.90 7.09
C VAL A 86 -7.70 -3.27 7.04
N ILE A 87 -6.57 -3.47 7.75
CA ILE A 87 -5.88 -4.77 7.77
C ILE A 87 -6.76 -5.85 8.42
N LYS A 88 -7.47 -5.52 9.49
CA LYS A 88 -8.41 -6.46 10.12
C LYS A 88 -9.54 -6.86 9.19
N ALA A 89 -10.07 -5.93 8.41
CA ALA A 89 -11.09 -6.23 7.41
C ALA A 89 -10.51 -7.14 6.31
N LEU A 90 -9.30 -6.86 5.81
CA LEU A 90 -8.61 -7.74 4.86
C LEU A 90 -8.37 -9.15 5.44
N ALA A 91 -7.97 -9.23 6.71
CA ALA A 91 -7.72 -10.51 7.39
C ALA A 91 -8.98 -11.36 7.56
N SER A 92 -10.17 -10.75 7.61
CA SER A 92 -11.43 -11.48 7.67
C SER A 92 -11.92 -12.00 6.32
N GLU A 93 -11.46 -11.42 5.21
CA GLU A 93 -11.95 -11.74 3.86
C GLU A 93 -10.92 -12.49 3.02
N ILE A 94 -9.64 -12.23 3.23
CA ILE A 94 -8.56 -12.75 2.39
C ILE A 94 -7.67 -13.69 3.21
N PRO A 95 -7.68 -15.01 2.93
CA PRO A 95 -6.93 -16.00 3.72
C PRO A 95 -5.44 -15.70 3.90
N ALA A 96 -4.80 -15.10 2.89
CA ALA A 96 -3.38 -14.74 2.98
C ALA A 96 -3.07 -13.69 4.08
N PHE A 97 -4.07 -12.95 4.53
CA PHE A 97 -3.94 -11.95 5.61
C PHE A 97 -4.46 -12.45 6.97
N GLU A 98 -4.91 -13.71 7.06
CA GLU A 98 -5.46 -14.25 8.29
C GLU A 98 -4.50 -14.05 9.48
N GLY A 99 -5.04 -13.54 10.60
CA GLY A 99 -4.28 -13.25 11.81
C GLY A 99 -3.35 -12.03 11.74
N GLN A 100 -3.32 -11.30 10.62
CA GLN A 100 -2.47 -10.12 10.50
C GLN A 100 -3.12 -8.86 11.07
N SER A 101 -2.28 -8.03 11.67
CA SER A 101 -2.59 -6.69 12.13
C SER A 101 -1.38 -5.79 11.87
N PHE A 102 -1.55 -4.49 11.89
CA PHE A 102 -0.41 -3.58 11.71
C PHE A 102 0.70 -3.82 12.74
N GLY A 103 0.34 -4.20 13.96
CA GLY A 103 1.29 -4.54 15.03
C GLY A 103 2.03 -5.85 14.80
N SER A 104 1.32 -6.92 14.35
CA SER A 104 1.90 -8.26 14.17
C SER A 104 2.90 -8.37 13.03
N ILE A 105 2.83 -7.47 12.03
CA ILE A 105 3.73 -7.49 10.87
C ILE A 105 5.19 -7.35 11.27
N GLY A 106 5.50 -6.62 12.36
CA GLY A 106 6.86 -6.38 12.81
C GLY A 106 7.71 -5.56 11.83
N ASP A 107 8.98 -5.37 12.14
CA ASP A 107 9.87 -4.52 11.32
C ASP A 107 10.46 -5.28 10.12
N LEU A 108 10.58 -6.59 10.23
CA LEU A 108 11.04 -7.45 9.13
C LEU A 108 9.93 -7.87 8.17
N GLY A 109 8.68 -7.59 8.53
CA GLY A 109 7.52 -8.04 7.76
C GLY A 109 7.21 -9.53 7.95
N VAL A 110 6.13 -10.00 7.34
CA VAL A 110 5.63 -11.38 7.43
C VAL A 110 5.45 -11.94 6.02
N GLN A 111 5.88 -13.17 5.79
CA GLN A 111 5.59 -13.88 4.54
C GLN A 111 4.14 -14.35 4.57
N ILE A 112 3.31 -13.84 3.65
CA ILE A 112 1.88 -14.14 3.58
C ILE A 112 1.51 -15.03 2.40
N THR A 113 2.36 -15.10 1.39
CA THR A 113 2.17 -15.97 0.24
C THR A 113 3.51 -16.29 -0.42
N GLU A 114 3.60 -17.44 -1.07
CA GLU A 114 4.76 -17.81 -1.88
C GLU A 114 4.44 -17.50 -3.35
N THR A 115 5.19 -16.59 -3.93
CA THR A 115 4.99 -16.18 -5.34
C THR A 115 5.85 -16.93 -6.33
N GLY A 116 6.83 -17.71 -5.85
CA GLY A 116 7.84 -18.34 -6.68
C GLY A 116 8.84 -17.38 -7.34
N VAL A 117 8.70 -16.07 -7.06
CA VAL A 117 9.62 -15.07 -7.59
C VAL A 117 10.86 -15.01 -6.71
N THR A 118 12.03 -15.18 -7.31
CA THR A 118 13.32 -14.99 -6.65
C THR A 118 13.95 -13.69 -7.13
N ILE A 119 14.64 -13.01 -6.23
CA ILE A 119 15.46 -11.83 -6.56
C ILE A 119 16.91 -12.30 -6.53
N PRO A 120 17.59 -12.47 -7.70
CA PRO A 120 18.91 -13.08 -7.77
C PRO A 120 19.95 -12.40 -6.85
N LEU A 121 19.89 -11.07 -6.73
CA LEU A 121 20.79 -10.33 -5.85
C LEU A 121 20.56 -10.67 -4.36
N LEU A 122 19.30 -10.82 -3.95
CA LEU A 122 18.93 -11.17 -2.58
C LEU A 122 19.34 -12.60 -2.25
N GLU A 123 19.20 -13.54 -3.19
CA GLU A 123 19.65 -14.92 -3.00
C GLU A 123 21.17 -15.02 -2.89
N GLN A 124 21.91 -14.24 -3.66
CA GLN A 124 23.37 -14.14 -3.52
C GLN A 124 23.77 -13.58 -2.16
N GLU A 125 23.07 -12.55 -1.67
CA GLU A 125 23.35 -11.93 -0.38
C GLU A 125 23.06 -12.91 0.77
N LYS A 126 21.95 -13.64 0.73
CA LYS A 126 21.66 -14.71 1.69
C LYS A 126 22.75 -15.76 1.72
N ALA A 127 23.17 -16.25 0.56
CA ALA A 127 24.25 -17.24 0.46
C ALA A 127 25.57 -16.73 1.03
N ARG A 128 25.88 -15.44 0.88
CA ARG A 128 27.09 -14.81 1.47
C ARG A 128 27.00 -14.72 3.00
N VAL A 129 25.84 -14.37 3.54
CA VAL A 129 25.59 -14.36 4.99
C VAL A 129 25.70 -15.78 5.56
N GLU A 130 25.05 -16.76 4.94
CA GLU A 130 25.08 -18.16 5.37
C GLU A 130 26.48 -18.78 5.28
N SER A 131 27.28 -18.36 4.30
CA SER A 131 28.70 -18.78 4.19
C SER A 131 29.65 -18.11 5.17
N GLY A 132 29.15 -17.17 5.99
CA GLY A 132 29.99 -16.43 6.97
C GLY A 132 30.91 -15.38 6.35
N LEU A 133 30.77 -15.06 5.07
CA LEU A 133 31.55 -14.05 4.38
C LEU A 133 31.17 -12.62 4.76
N ILE A 134 30.00 -12.43 5.36
CA ILE A 134 29.53 -11.15 5.90
C ILE A 134 28.87 -11.44 7.26
N ASN A 135 29.26 -10.72 8.29
CA ASN A 135 28.53 -10.70 9.55
C ASN A 135 27.29 -9.85 9.33
N GLY A 136 26.09 -10.41 9.60
CA GLY A 136 24.81 -9.74 9.47
C GLY A 136 24.63 -8.60 10.48
#